data_37bae239215cec9b25c7bc777e946636
#
_entry.id   37bae239215cec9b25c7bc777e946636
#
_cell.length_a   1.000
_cell.length_b   1.000
_cell.length_c   1.000
_cell.angle_alpha   90.00
_cell.angle_beta   90.00
_cell.angle_gamma   90.00
#
_symmetry.space_group_name_H-M   'P 1'
#
loop_
_entity.id
_entity.type
_entity.pdbx_description
1 polymer ?
#
loop_
_entity_poly.entity_id
_entity_poly.type
_entity_poly.pdbx_seq_one_letter_code
_entity_poly.pdbx_strand_id
1 'polypeptide(L)'
;GGDYYTYFTLKETLASNTLNFLIIIFVCLILILMQKKIHQKKTFHYAICLGSCFLLFSIILKWQPWGNRLLLPFFVLSSPIVGLVLSKMKNKFFFVTISLLMVLYSLPYLLMNDTRPLVARITQDENYNIEIKKPYFWIKKREDLYSTGLIMPEYDQPLKQLSKFIKKIKCNSIGLITNANSFEYLFWIFLQNKVGTKTKMYYLNVQNQSSKYHNETKTDNLCAIIKNYLIEDGRVESKKINKFKNQKKYGDYVLFF
;
A
#
# COMPACT_ATOMS: atom_id res chain seq x y z
N GLY A 1 15.64 -14.90 15.34
CA GLY A 1 16.35 -13.88 14.59
C GLY A 1 16.09 -14.09 13.14
N GLY A 2 15.49 -13.11 12.47
CA GLY A 2 15.28 -13.19 11.02
C GLY A 2 16.59 -12.81 10.32
N ASP A 3 16.97 -13.59 9.35
CA ASP A 3 18.14 -13.32 8.53
C ASP A 3 17.91 -12.05 7.71
N TYR A 4 18.80 -11.08 7.87
CA TYR A 4 18.76 -9.85 7.08
C TYR A 4 19.43 -10.10 5.74
N TYR A 5 18.63 -10.38 4.72
CA TYR A 5 19.14 -10.43 3.36
C TYR A 5 19.11 -9.03 2.74
N THR A 6 20.27 -8.46 2.48
CA THR A 6 20.43 -7.24 1.69
C THR A 6 20.53 -7.62 0.22
N TYR A 7 19.39 -7.75 -0.45
CA TYR A 7 19.37 -7.91 -1.90
C TYR A 7 18.80 -6.65 -2.57
N PHE A 8 19.31 -6.37 -3.75
CA PHE A 8 18.77 -5.29 -4.55
C PHE A 8 17.33 -5.60 -4.94
N THR A 9 16.41 -4.72 -4.60
CA THR A 9 15.01 -4.88 -4.95
C THR A 9 14.42 -3.57 -5.45
N LEU A 10 13.60 -3.66 -6.47
CA LEU A 10 12.79 -2.55 -6.98
C LEU A 10 11.39 -2.52 -6.34
N LYS A 11 11.14 -3.30 -5.30
CA LYS A 11 9.90 -3.20 -4.52
C LYS A 11 9.83 -1.87 -3.79
N GLU A 12 8.79 -1.10 -4.05
CA GLU A 12 8.57 0.22 -3.40
C GLU A 12 8.58 0.13 -1.86
N THR A 13 8.16 -1.01 -1.32
CA THR A 13 8.10 -1.26 0.13
C THR A 13 9.47 -1.43 0.76
N LEU A 14 10.46 -1.87 -0.03
CA LEU A 14 11.83 -2.16 0.41
C LEU A 14 12.83 -1.19 -0.22
N ALA A 15 12.38 -0.25 -1.05
CA ALA A 15 13.23 0.76 -1.67
C ALA A 15 14.02 1.53 -0.61
N SER A 16 15.35 1.48 -0.70
CA SER A 16 16.19 2.24 0.21
C SER A 16 16.25 3.71 -0.23
N ASN A 17 16.06 4.63 0.72
CA ASN A 17 16.26 6.06 0.51
C ASN A 17 17.67 6.52 0.88
N THR A 18 18.65 5.62 0.79
CA THR A 18 20.03 5.85 1.25
C THR A 18 20.66 7.06 0.59
N LEU A 19 20.53 7.22 -0.73
CA LEU A 19 21.08 8.36 -1.43
C LEU A 19 20.47 9.68 -0.94
N ASN A 20 19.16 9.74 -0.81
CA ASN A 20 18.44 10.91 -0.30
C ASN A 20 18.90 11.26 1.12
N PHE A 21 19.06 10.26 1.96
CA PHE A 21 19.52 10.44 3.34
C PHE A 21 20.96 10.96 3.40
N LEU A 22 21.86 10.42 2.59
CA LEU A 22 23.25 10.90 2.49
C LEU A 22 23.32 12.36 1.99
N ILE A 23 22.48 12.73 1.03
CA ILE A 23 22.38 14.11 0.55
C ILE A 23 21.90 15.05 1.66
N ILE A 24 20.92 14.63 2.45
CA ILE A 24 20.43 15.42 3.58
C ILE A 24 21.53 15.63 4.62
N ILE A 25 22.25 14.57 5.00
CA ILE A 25 23.40 14.68 5.92
C ILE A 25 24.45 15.63 5.37
N PHE A 26 24.84 15.47 4.11
CA PHE A 26 25.82 16.32 3.45
C PHE A 26 25.38 17.79 3.46
N VAL A 27 24.13 18.08 3.13
CA VAL A 27 23.56 19.42 3.13
C VAL A 27 23.48 20.00 4.54
N CYS A 28 23.16 19.21 5.55
CA CYS A 28 23.18 19.65 6.95
C CYS A 28 24.60 20.02 7.41
N LEU A 29 25.62 19.24 7.01
CA LEU A 29 27.02 19.58 7.29
C LEU A 29 27.43 20.90 6.63
N ILE A 30 27.07 21.09 5.36
CA ILE A 30 27.30 22.38 4.66
C ILE A 30 26.60 23.52 5.37
N LEU A 31 25.35 23.34 5.79
CA LEU A 31 24.59 24.39 6.49
C LEU A 31 25.29 24.79 7.80
N ILE A 32 25.81 23.84 8.56
CA ILE A 32 26.59 24.09 9.78
C ILE A 32 27.88 24.87 9.45
N LEU A 33 28.65 24.43 8.45
CA LEU A 33 29.90 25.07 8.05
C LEU A 33 29.71 26.48 7.46
N MET A 34 28.60 26.69 6.76
CA MET A 34 28.29 27.98 6.11
C MET A 34 27.38 28.86 6.97
N GLN A 35 27.16 28.56 8.23
CA GLN A 35 26.25 29.27 9.13
C GLN A 35 26.50 30.78 9.15
N LYS A 36 27.78 31.25 9.13
CA LYS A 36 28.13 32.64 9.09
C LYS A 36 27.80 33.37 7.77
N LYS A 37 27.70 32.62 6.65
CA LYS A 37 27.40 33.15 5.30
C LYS A 37 25.91 33.09 4.96
N ILE A 38 25.23 32.08 5.47
CA ILE A 38 23.80 31.91 5.27
C ILE A 38 23.07 32.61 6.41
N HIS A 39 23.01 33.92 6.44
CA HIS A 39 22.38 34.74 7.51
C HIS A 39 20.90 34.44 7.79
N GLN A 40 20.42 33.17 7.53
CA GLN A 40 19.07 32.76 7.68
C GLN A 40 18.90 31.91 8.94
N LYS A 41 18.80 32.56 10.11
CA LYS A 41 18.50 31.93 11.39
C LYS A 41 17.27 30.99 11.29
N LYS A 42 16.27 31.39 10.51
CA LYS A 42 15.03 30.56 10.31
C LYS A 42 15.31 29.20 9.68
N THR A 43 16.18 29.12 8.67
CA THR A 43 16.53 27.84 8.02
C THR A 43 17.26 26.91 8.98
N PHE A 44 18.12 27.46 9.82
CA PHE A 44 18.84 26.69 10.83
C PHE A 44 17.89 26.14 11.90
N HIS A 45 16.96 26.94 12.42
CA HIS A 45 15.94 26.48 13.37
C HIS A 45 15.04 25.41 12.74
N TYR A 46 14.68 25.58 11.46
CA TYR A 46 13.91 24.58 10.74
C TYR A 46 14.67 23.25 10.60
N ALA A 47 15.96 23.29 10.29
CA ALA A 47 16.80 22.09 10.20
C ALA A 47 16.94 21.39 11.57
N ILE A 48 17.09 22.15 12.66
CA ILE A 48 17.13 21.60 14.02
C ILE A 48 15.79 20.91 14.36
N CYS A 49 14.67 21.59 14.09
CA CYS A 49 13.34 21.04 14.36
C CYS A 49 13.14 19.72 13.59
N LEU A 50 13.50 19.69 12.31
CA LEU A 50 13.39 18.50 11.48
C LEU A 50 14.29 17.35 11.97
N GLY A 51 15.53 17.66 12.35
CA GLY A 51 16.45 16.69 12.93
C GLY A 51 15.93 16.13 14.27
N SER A 52 15.37 17.00 15.12
CA SER A 52 14.76 16.59 16.39
C SER A 52 13.55 15.67 16.15
N CYS A 53 12.69 15.98 15.18
CA CYS A 53 11.58 15.12 14.79
C CYS A 53 12.05 13.75 14.30
N PHE A 54 13.12 13.72 13.50
CA PHE A 54 13.72 12.46 13.03
C PHE A 54 14.28 11.62 14.18
N LEU A 55 14.99 12.25 15.13
CA LEU A 55 15.51 11.56 16.32
C LEU A 55 14.38 11.02 17.20
N LEU A 56 13.35 11.81 17.48
CA LEU A 56 12.17 11.38 18.25
C LEU A 56 11.49 10.20 17.56
N PHE A 57 11.30 10.30 16.24
CA PHE A 57 10.74 9.20 15.44
C PHE A 57 11.56 7.92 15.60
N SER A 58 12.89 8.02 15.49
CA SER A 58 13.80 6.87 15.58
C SER A 58 13.86 6.25 16.98
N ILE A 59 13.63 7.05 18.03
CA ILE A 59 13.60 6.57 19.43
C ILE A 59 12.26 5.88 19.74
N ILE A 60 11.15 6.45 19.29
CA ILE A 60 9.82 5.97 19.62
C ILE A 60 9.43 4.75 18.78
N LEU A 61 9.77 4.74 17.49
CA LEU A 61 9.35 3.69 16.58
C LEU A 61 10.39 2.58 16.53
N LYS A 62 9.97 1.40 16.97
CA LYS A 62 10.75 0.17 16.76
C LYS A 62 10.94 -0.08 15.26
N TRP A 63 12.13 -0.57 14.89
CA TRP A 63 12.40 -0.94 13.50
C TRP A 63 11.32 -1.89 12.96
N GLN A 64 10.88 -1.60 11.73
CA GLN A 64 9.92 -2.41 10.99
C GLN A 64 10.23 -2.38 9.48
N PRO A 65 9.90 -3.45 8.73
CA PRO A 65 10.18 -3.52 7.30
C PRO A 65 9.62 -2.35 6.47
N TRP A 66 8.53 -1.75 6.94
CA TRP A 66 7.84 -0.64 6.28
C TRP A 66 8.32 0.75 6.72
N GLY A 67 9.39 0.83 7.49
CA GLY A 67 9.90 2.08 8.08
C GLY A 67 10.20 3.17 7.05
N ASN A 68 10.64 2.80 5.85
CA ASN A 68 10.91 3.78 4.77
C ASN A 68 9.68 4.58 4.36
N ARG A 69 8.49 4.00 4.40
CA ARG A 69 7.23 4.73 4.10
C ARG A 69 6.90 5.76 5.17
N LEU A 70 7.19 5.44 6.42
CA LEU A 70 6.96 6.33 7.55
C LEU A 70 7.93 7.51 7.56
N LEU A 71 9.13 7.33 6.97
CA LEU A 71 10.14 8.39 6.81
C LEU A 71 9.88 9.29 5.60
N LEU A 72 8.90 9.00 4.74
CA LEU A 72 8.60 9.81 3.56
C LEU A 72 8.36 11.30 3.91
N PRO A 73 7.57 11.66 4.94
CA PRO A 73 7.40 13.05 5.34
C PRO A 73 8.72 13.75 5.69
N PHE A 74 9.65 13.05 6.33
CA PHE A 74 10.98 13.60 6.64
C PHE A 74 11.74 13.97 5.37
N PHE A 75 11.75 13.10 4.34
CA PHE A 75 12.42 13.38 3.07
C PHE A 75 11.78 14.57 2.34
N VAL A 76 10.45 14.62 2.29
CA VAL A 76 9.70 15.72 1.67
C VAL A 76 9.98 17.04 2.38
N LEU A 77 9.92 17.07 3.71
CA LEU A 77 10.18 18.26 4.51
C LEU A 77 11.66 18.68 4.49
N SER A 78 12.60 17.77 4.20
CA SER A 78 14.01 18.10 4.03
C SER A 78 14.31 18.79 2.68
N SER A 79 13.48 18.59 1.67
CA SER A 79 13.74 19.09 0.31
C SER A 79 13.93 20.61 0.19
N PRO A 80 13.20 21.48 0.93
CA PRO A 80 13.45 22.91 0.90
C PRO A 80 14.84 23.31 1.41
N ILE A 81 15.34 22.60 2.45
CA ILE A 81 16.71 22.85 2.97
C ILE A 81 17.73 22.46 1.91
N VAL A 82 17.56 21.29 1.30
CA VAL A 82 18.44 20.80 0.24
C VAL A 82 18.47 21.78 -0.92
N GLY A 83 17.32 22.20 -1.42
CA GLY A 83 17.21 23.17 -2.50
C GLY A 83 17.88 24.52 -2.18
N LEU A 84 17.65 25.04 -0.96
CA LEU A 84 18.22 26.32 -0.53
C LEU A 84 19.74 26.26 -0.40
N VAL A 85 20.28 25.22 0.21
CA VAL A 85 21.75 25.09 0.39
C VAL A 85 22.43 24.88 -0.96
N LEU A 86 21.92 24.01 -1.80
CA LEU A 86 22.44 23.75 -3.14
C LEU A 86 22.39 25.02 -4.02
N SER A 87 21.34 25.83 -3.94
CA SER A 87 21.21 27.09 -4.70
C SER A 87 22.22 28.15 -4.30
N LYS A 88 22.76 28.11 -3.07
CA LYS A 88 23.79 29.02 -2.56
C LYS A 88 25.21 28.60 -2.93
N MET A 89 25.39 27.42 -3.48
CA MET A 89 26.70 26.97 -3.95
C MET A 89 27.10 27.74 -5.21
N LYS A 90 28.36 28.25 -5.26
CA LYS A 90 28.85 29.01 -6.40
C LYS A 90 28.90 28.21 -7.70
N ASN A 91 29.09 26.90 -7.61
CA ASN A 91 29.21 26.03 -8.77
C ASN A 91 27.84 25.46 -9.17
N LYS A 92 27.23 26.08 -10.19
CA LYS A 92 25.94 25.63 -10.76
C LYS A 92 26.01 24.22 -11.34
N PHE A 93 27.17 23.79 -11.83
CA PHE A 93 27.37 22.45 -12.35
C PHE A 93 27.11 21.40 -11.28
N PHE A 94 27.57 21.61 -10.05
CA PHE A 94 27.36 20.73 -8.93
C PHE A 94 25.86 20.59 -8.57
N PHE A 95 25.13 21.70 -8.59
CA PHE A 95 23.69 21.70 -8.38
C PHE A 95 22.96 20.84 -9.43
N VAL A 96 23.26 21.06 -10.71
CA VAL A 96 22.64 20.32 -11.82
C VAL A 96 22.99 18.83 -11.72
N THR A 97 24.25 18.50 -11.43
CA THR A 97 24.72 17.12 -11.31
C THR A 97 24.00 16.37 -10.19
N ILE A 98 23.87 16.96 -8.99
CA ILE A 98 23.14 16.32 -7.88
C ILE A 98 21.65 16.12 -8.26
N SER A 99 21.02 17.16 -8.83
CA SER A 99 19.62 17.08 -9.22
C SER A 99 19.38 15.96 -10.26
N LEU A 100 20.26 15.90 -11.27
CA LEU A 100 20.21 14.85 -12.29
C LEU A 100 20.43 13.46 -11.69
N LEU A 101 21.38 13.33 -10.78
CA LEU A 101 21.69 12.08 -10.08
C LEU A 101 20.49 11.60 -9.27
N MET A 102 19.79 12.49 -8.54
CA MET A 102 18.57 12.15 -7.80
C MET A 102 17.46 11.69 -8.74
N VAL A 103 17.26 12.37 -9.88
CA VAL A 103 16.26 11.96 -10.88
C VAL A 103 16.60 10.58 -11.45
N LEU A 104 17.84 10.38 -11.91
CA LEU A 104 18.30 9.09 -12.48
C LEU A 104 18.20 7.95 -11.45
N TYR A 105 18.50 8.22 -10.19
CA TYR A 105 18.36 7.23 -9.12
C TYR A 105 16.91 6.83 -8.87
N SER A 106 15.96 7.76 -9.02
CA SER A 106 14.54 7.47 -8.82
C SER A 106 13.86 6.77 -10.00
N LEU A 107 14.39 6.91 -11.23
CA LEU A 107 13.79 6.36 -12.45
C LEU A 107 13.54 4.83 -12.39
N PRO A 108 14.49 4.00 -11.94
CA PRO A 108 14.24 2.55 -11.86
C PRO A 108 13.05 2.20 -10.97
N TYR A 109 12.91 2.87 -9.82
CA TYR A 109 11.78 2.64 -8.92
C TYR A 109 10.45 3.12 -9.50
N LEU A 110 10.46 4.17 -10.31
CA LEU A 110 9.27 4.69 -10.98
C LEU A 110 8.87 3.83 -12.17
N LEU A 111 9.85 3.46 -13.02
CA LEU A 111 9.58 2.83 -14.32
C LEU A 111 9.53 1.30 -14.25
N MET A 112 10.32 0.70 -13.34
CA MET A 112 10.56 -0.75 -13.25
C MET A 112 10.16 -1.33 -11.90
N ASN A 113 9.28 -0.65 -11.17
CA ASN A 113 8.77 -1.12 -9.89
C ASN A 113 8.21 -2.55 -10.00
N ASP A 114 8.55 -3.42 -9.06
CA ASP A 114 8.13 -4.82 -9.07
C ASP A 114 6.61 -5.00 -8.96
N THR A 115 5.93 -4.10 -8.23
CA THR A 115 4.49 -4.21 -8.00
C THR A 115 3.66 -3.56 -9.11
N ARG A 116 4.10 -2.40 -9.63
CA ARG A 116 3.37 -1.60 -10.64
C ARG A 116 4.31 -1.03 -11.70
N PRO A 117 4.99 -1.87 -12.47
CA PRO A 117 5.94 -1.42 -13.47
C PRO A 117 5.26 -0.64 -14.59
N LEU A 118 5.83 0.50 -14.98
CA LEU A 118 5.36 1.28 -16.13
C LEU A 118 5.97 0.78 -17.44
N VAL A 119 7.25 0.42 -17.45
CA VAL A 119 7.98 0.03 -18.66
C VAL A 119 8.30 -1.46 -18.66
N ALA A 120 8.90 -1.96 -17.60
CA ALA A 120 9.29 -3.35 -17.48
C ALA A 120 9.24 -3.79 -16.02
N ARG A 121 8.94 -5.07 -15.79
CA ARG A 121 9.06 -5.69 -14.47
C ARG A 121 10.36 -6.48 -14.44
N ILE A 122 11.22 -6.15 -13.50
CA ILE A 122 12.44 -6.92 -13.23
C ILE A 122 12.14 -7.85 -12.07
N THR A 123 12.25 -9.15 -12.29
CA THR A 123 12.10 -10.19 -11.27
C THR A 123 13.37 -11.02 -11.24
N GLN A 124 13.72 -11.52 -10.07
CA GLN A 124 14.80 -12.46 -9.89
C GLN A 124 14.20 -13.85 -9.65
N ASP A 125 14.66 -14.85 -10.37
CA ASP A 125 14.24 -16.23 -10.15
C ASP A 125 14.98 -16.84 -8.93
N GLU A 126 14.63 -18.07 -8.57
CA GLU A 126 15.26 -18.81 -7.46
C GLU A 126 16.76 -19.07 -7.68
N ASN A 127 17.21 -18.99 -8.92
CA ASN A 127 18.62 -19.18 -9.32
C ASN A 127 19.37 -17.86 -9.47
N TYR A 128 18.83 -16.76 -8.96
CA TYR A 128 19.38 -15.40 -9.05
C TYR A 128 19.47 -14.83 -10.47
N ASN A 129 18.83 -15.44 -11.49
CA ASN A 129 18.77 -14.87 -12.83
C ASN A 129 17.79 -13.72 -12.89
N ILE A 130 18.16 -12.67 -13.60
CA ILE A 130 17.31 -11.50 -13.79
C ILE A 130 16.41 -11.74 -15.00
N GLU A 131 15.10 -11.77 -14.79
CA GLU A 131 14.11 -11.83 -15.84
C GLU A 131 13.44 -10.47 -16.03
N ILE A 132 13.38 -10.01 -17.28
CA ILE A 132 12.68 -8.78 -17.66
C ILE A 132 11.35 -9.16 -18.29
N LYS A 133 10.25 -8.85 -17.62
CA LYS A 133 8.88 -9.14 -18.09
C LYS A 133 8.17 -7.85 -18.51
N LYS A 134 7.27 -7.94 -19.50
CA LYS A 134 6.41 -6.82 -19.87
C LYS A 134 5.50 -6.41 -18.72
N PRO A 135 5.20 -5.12 -18.53
CA PRO A 135 4.32 -4.67 -17.47
C PRO A 135 2.90 -5.20 -17.69
N TYR A 136 2.23 -5.49 -16.58
CA TYR A 136 0.89 -6.11 -16.62
C TYR A 136 -0.14 -5.27 -17.36
N PHE A 137 -0.09 -3.94 -17.28
CA PHE A 137 -1.09 -3.07 -17.90
C PHE A 137 -1.03 -3.08 -19.44
N TRP A 138 0.09 -3.49 -20.05
CA TRP A 138 0.19 -3.70 -21.49
C TRP A 138 -0.36 -5.06 -21.96
N ILE A 139 -0.44 -6.03 -21.04
CA ILE A 139 -0.76 -7.42 -21.39
C ILE A 139 -2.16 -7.80 -20.91
N LYS A 140 -2.64 -7.22 -19.82
CA LYS A 140 -3.86 -7.62 -19.13
C LYS A 140 -4.95 -6.57 -19.26
N LYS A 141 -6.22 -7.04 -19.27
CA LYS A 141 -7.37 -6.16 -19.18
C LYS A 141 -7.42 -5.50 -17.79
N ARG A 142 -8.03 -4.32 -17.73
CA ARG A 142 -8.18 -3.56 -16.48
C ARG A 142 -8.76 -4.40 -15.33
N GLU A 143 -9.70 -5.29 -15.65
CA GLU A 143 -10.33 -6.18 -14.67
C GLU A 143 -9.33 -7.16 -14.03
N ASP A 144 -8.30 -7.57 -14.78
CA ASP A 144 -7.27 -8.48 -14.31
C ASP A 144 -6.18 -7.75 -13.50
N LEU A 145 -6.05 -6.42 -13.66
CA LEU A 145 -5.06 -5.61 -12.93
C LEU A 145 -5.42 -5.42 -11.45
N TYR A 146 -6.68 -5.56 -11.09
CA TYR A 146 -7.10 -5.44 -9.70
C TYR A 146 -6.59 -6.58 -8.80
N SER A 147 -6.35 -7.75 -9.40
CA SER A 147 -5.91 -8.95 -8.69
C SER A 147 -4.43 -9.28 -8.82
N THR A 148 -3.76 -8.81 -9.87
CA THR A 148 -2.41 -9.28 -10.22
C THR A 148 -1.25 -8.49 -9.61
N GLY A 149 -1.48 -7.31 -9.03
CA GLY A 149 -0.40 -6.48 -8.51
C GLY A 149 -0.14 -6.64 -7.01
N LEU A 150 -1.15 -7.02 -6.24
CA LEU A 150 -1.11 -7.05 -4.77
C LEU A 150 -1.61 -8.36 -4.18
N ILE A 151 -2.34 -9.16 -4.98
CA ILE A 151 -3.03 -10.36 -4.52
C ILE A 151 -2.57 -11.50 -5.40
N MET A 152 -2.27 -12.61 -4.79
CA MET A 152 -1.92 -13.83 -5.51
C MET A 152 -3.00 -14.18 -6.53
N PRO A 153 -2.65 -14.65 -7.74
CA PRO A 153 -3.60 -15.05 -8.79
C PRO A 153 -4.68 -16.02 -8.31
N GLU A 154 -4.38 -16.74 -7.24
CA GLU A 154 -5.22 -17.72 -6.56
C GLU A 154 -6.57 -17.13 -6.07
N TYR A 155 -6.61 -15.82 -5.75
CA TYR A 155 -7.83 -15.17 -5.24
C TYR A 155 -8.76 -14.67 -6.35
N ASP A 156 -8.26 -14.43 -7.55
CA ASP A 156 -9.04 -13.80 -8.62
C ASP A 156 -10.17 -14.73 -9.13
N GLN A 157 -9.86 -15.98 -9.41
CA GLN A 157 -10.82 -16.94 -9.92
C GLN A 157 -11.94 -17.23 -8.91
N PRO A 158 -11.66 -17.53 -7.63
CA PRO A 158 -12.68 -17.72 -6.61
C PRO A 158 -13.61 -16.52 -6.46
N LEU A 159 -13.10 -15.30 -6.44
CA LEU A 159 -13.89 -14.07 -6.33
C LEU A 159 -14.79 -13.83 -7.55
N LYS A 160 -14.28 -14.09 -8.76
CA LYS A 160 -15.07 -14.01 -10.01
C LYS A 160 -16.20 -15.06 -10.01
N GLN A 161 -15.92 -16.28 -9.58
CA GLN A 161 -16.93 -17.34 -9.49
C GLN A 161 -18.01 -17.01 -8.44
N LEU A 162 -17.60 -16.55 -7.26
CA LEU A 162 -18.50 -16.11 -6.19
C LEU A 162 -19.41 -14.98 -6.68
N SER A 163 -18.84 -13.97 -7.33
CA SER A 163 -19.60 -12.84 -7.86
C SER A 163 -20.59 -13.26 -8.96
N LYS A 164 -20.21 -14.19 -9.84
CA LYS A 164 -21.12 -14.77 -10.84
C LYS A 164 -22.29 -15.51 -10.17
N PHE A 165 -22.02 -16.26 -9.12
CA PHE A 165 -23.06 -16.99 -8.38
C PHE A 165 -24.05 -16.04 -7.70
N ILE A 166 -23.56 -15.00 -7.00
CA ILE A 166 -24.39 -13.98 -6.37
C ILE A 166 -25.32 -13.30 -7.37
N LYS A 167 -24.81 -12.99 -8.56
CA LYS A 167 -25.63 -12.44 -9.66
C LYS A 167 -26.68 -13.41 -10.14
N LYS A 168 -26.35 -14.71 -10.23
CA LYS A 168 -27.28 -15.77 -10.62
C LYS A 168 -28.47 -15.88 -9.66
N ILE A 169 -28.23 -15.80 -8.35
CA ILE A 169 -29.31 -15.83 -7.34
C ILE A 169 -30.01 -14.49 -7.13
N LYS A 170 -29.65 -13.46 -7.93
CA LYS A 170 -30.23 -12.10 -7.88
C LYS A 170 -30.19 -11.47 -6.47
N CYS A 171 -29.14 -11.72 -5.71
CA CYS A 171 -28.99 -11.24 -4.35
C CYS A 171 -28.54 -9.77 -4.36
N ASN A 172 -29.36 -8.88 -3.83
CA ASN A 172 -29.13 -7.44 -3.82
C ASN A 172 -28.70 -6.88 -2.46
N SER A 173 -28.66 -7.73 -1.41
CA SER A 173 -28.32 -7.32 -0.05
C SER A 173 -27.40 -8.37 0.58
N ILE A 174 -26.13 -8.07 0.73
CA ILE A 174 -25.08 -9.03 1.12
C ILE A 174 -24.44 -8.59 2.42
N GLY A 175 -24.28 -9.52 3.35
CA GLY A 175 -23.45 -9.34 4.54
C GLY A 175 -22.00 -9.70 4.26
N LEU A 176 -21.05 -8.93 4.78
CA LEU A 176 -19.62 -9.18 4.72
C LEU A 176 -19.06 -9.41 6.12
N ILE A 177 -18.36 -10.51 6.30
CA ILE A 177 -17.59 -10.82 7.51
C ILE A 177 -16.13 -10.92 7.08
N THR A 178 -15.38 -9.82 7.29
CA THR A 178 -14.02 -9.63 6.79
C THR A 178 -13.11 -9.13 7.90
N ASN A 179 -11.82 -9.35 7.78
CA ASN A 179 -10.81 -8.80 8.69
C ASN A 179 -10.11 -7.58 8.06
N ALA A 180 -9.23 -6.94 8.83
CA ALA A 180 -8.50 -5.75 8.40
C ALA A 180 -7.64 -5.95 7.13
N ASN A 181 -7.28 -7.19 6.79
CA ASN A 181 -6.47 -7.54 5.63
C ASN A 181 -7.28 -8.13 4.47
N SER A 182 -8.61 -8.11 4.56
CA SER A 182 -9.46 -8.67 3.50
C SER A 182 -9.57 -7.72 2.31
N PHE A 183 -9.61 -8.28 1.12
CA PHE A 183 -9.67 -7.51 -0.14
C PHE A 183 -11.12 -7.15 -0.52
N GLU A 184 -11.77 -6.38 0.30
CA GLU A 184 -13.19 -6.01 0.17
C GLU A 184 -13.50 -5.24 -1.10
N TYR A 185 -12.56 -4.39 -1.54
CA TYR A 185 -12.72 -3.56 -2.73
C TYR A 185 -12.98 -4.38 -3.99
N LEU A 186 -12.43 -5.60 -4.08
CA LEU A 186 -12.67 -6.49 -5.21
C LEU A 186 -14.11 -6.98 -5.30
N PHE A 187 -14.78 -7.21 -4.16
CA PHE A 187 -16.22 -7.54 -4.16
C PHE A 187 -17.04 -6.40 -4.75
N TRP A 188 -16.74 -5.15 -4.38
CA TRP A 188 -17.40 -3.98 -4.95
C TRP A 188 -17.27 -3.94 -6.46
N ILE A 189 -16.06 -4.13 -6.99
CA ILE A 189 -15.81 -4.12 -8.44
C ILE A 189 -16.55 -5.26 -9.12
N PHE A 190 -16.39 -6.49 -8.66
CA PHE A 190 -16.98 -7.64 -9.33
C PHE A 190 -18.50 -7.71 -9.20
N LEU A 191 -19.07 -7.19 -8.14
CA LEU A 191 -20.52 -7.18 -7.95
C LEU A 191 -21.19 -6.01 -8.65
N GLN A 192 -20.56 -4.84 -8.75
CA GLN A 192 -21.17 -3.66 -9.37
C GLN A 192 -20.98 -3.58 -10.90
N ASN A 193 -19.91 -4.15 -11.44
CA ASN A 193 -19.46 -3.83 -12.82
C ASN A 193 -20.27 -4.41 -13.99
N LYS A 194 -21.38 -5.12 -13.81
CA LYS A 194 -22.11 -5.65 -15.00
C LYS A 194 -23.62 -5.73 -14.94
N VAL A 195 -24.28 -5.33 -13.89
CA VAL A 195 -25.75 -5.41 -13.83
C VAL A 195 -26.26 -4.18 -13.10
N GLY A 196 -27.14 -3.40 -13.72
CA GLY A 196 -27.77 -2.18 -13.18
C GLY A 196 -28.52 -2.33 -11.84
N THR A 197 -28.20 -3.34 -11.06
CA THR A 197 -28.70 -3.60 -9.72
C THR A 197 -27.68 -3.13 -8.72
N LYS A 198 -28.00 -2.10 -7.95
CA LYS A 198 -27.23 -1.63 -6.81
C LYS A 198 -27.21 -2.71 -5.71
N THR A 199 -26.27 -3.65 -5.79
CA THR A 199 -26.03 -4.58 -4.69
C THR A 199 -25.55 -3.81 -3.48
N LYS A 200 -26.26 -3.90 -2.37
CA LYS A 200 -25.89 -3.28 -1.10
C LYS A 200 -25.05 -4.29 -0.30
N MET A 201 -23.91 -3.83 0.21
CA MET A 201 -23.04 -4.63 1.07
C MET A 201 -23.00 -4.02 2.46
N TYR A 202 -23.18 -4.85 3.46
CA TYR A 202 -23.19 -4.48 4.86
C TYR A 202 -22.12 -5.26 5.61
N TYR A 203 -21.26 -4.53 6.31
CA TYR A 203 -20.30 -5.17 7.19
C TYR A 203 -21.01 -5.76 8.40
N LEU A 204 -20.70 -7.01 8.72
CA LEU A 204 -21.15 -7.69 9.91
C LEU A 204 -19.97 -7.81 10.88
N ASN A 205 -20.24 -7.84 12.17
CA ASN A 205 -19.21 -7.99 13.20
C ASN A 205 -18.11 -6.91 13.17
N VAL A 206 -18.52 -5.66 13.17
CA VAL A 206 -17.60 -4.52 13.29
C VAL A 206 -17.14 -4.42 14.75
N GLN A 207 -15.88 -4.80 15.03
CA GLN A 207 -15.35 -4.86 16.41
C GLN A 207 -14.51 -3.64 16.81
N ASN A 208 -14.20 -2.75 15.85
CA ASN A 208 -13.43 -1.52 16.13
C ASN A 208 -14.32 -0.38 16.64
N GLN A 209 -13.75 0.79 16.92
CA GLN A 209 -14.48 1.97 17.41
C GLN A 209 -15.62 2.43 16.48
N SER A 210 -15.62 2.02 15.20
CA SER A 210 -16.70 2.35 14.27
C SER A 210 -17.97 1.52 14.52
N SER A 211 -17.93 0.51 15.39
CA SER A 211 -19.10 -0.30 15.77
C SER A 211 -20.25 0.54 16.31
N LYS A 212 -19.95 1.68 16.98
CA LYS A 212 -20.94 2.64 17.48
C LYS A 212 -21.80 3.28 16.37
N TYR A 213 -21.34 3.27 15.13
CA TYR A 213 -22.08 3.79 13.98
C TYR A 213 -22.76 2.68 13.18
N HIS A 214 -22.57 1.43 13.60
CA HIS A 214 -23.15 0.27 12.93
C HIS A 214 -24.64 0.17 13.22
N ASN A 215 -25.48 0.25 12.18
CA ASN A 215 -26.92 0.12 12.32
C ASN A 215 -27.34 -1.34 12.05
N GLU A 216 -27.62 -2.11 13.08
CA GLU A 216 -27.98 -3.52 13.00
C GLU A 216 -29.31 -3.76 12.29
N THR A 217 -30.23 -2.82 12.31
CA THR A 217 -31.57 -2.99 11.69
C THR A 217 -31.52 -3.13 10.17
N LYS A 218 -30.45 -2.62 9.52
CA LYS A 218 -30.26 -2.77 8.07
C LYS A 218 -29.77 -4.16 7.66
N THR A 219 -29.43 -5.02 8.61
CA THR A 219 -28.85 -6.35 8.34
C THR A 219 -29.86 -7.51 8.43
N ASP A 220 -31.16 -7.21 8.66
CA ASP A 220 -32.16 -8.27 8.85
C ASP A 220 -32.63 -8.93 7.53
N ASN A 221 -32.53 -8.22 6.41
CA ASN A 221 -32.95 -8.70 5.09
C ASN A 221 -31.78 -9.04 4.16
N LEU A 222 -30.81 -9.78 4.67
CA LEU A 222 -29.69 -10.25 3.85
C LEU A 222 -30.10 -11.50 3.05
N CYS A 223 -29.79 -11.52 1.76
CA CYS A 223 -30.00 -12.70 0.91
C CYS A 223 -28.76 -13.60 0.85
N ALA A 224 -27.59 -13.12 1.28
CA ALA A 224 -26.37 -13.91 1.40
C ALA A 224 -25.39 -13.29 2.39
N ILE A 225 -24.50 -14.11 2.93
CA ILE A 225 -23.35 -13.66 3.74
C ILE A 225 -22.07 -14.21 3.11
N ILE A 226 -21.09 -13.35 2.91
CA ILE A 226 -19.73 -13.72 2.51
C ILE A 226 -18.85 -13.63 3.74
N LYS A 227 -18.20 -14.73 4.10
CA LYS A 227 -17.27 -14.82 5.22
C LYS A 227 -15.89 -15.21 4.72
N ASN A 228 -14.84 -14.53 5.19
CA ASN A 228 -13.48 -15.00 5.02
C ASN A 228 -13.27 -16.21 5.94
N TYR A 229 -12.82 -17.33 5.38
CA TYR A 229 -12.63 -18.60 6.10
C TYR A 229 -11.63 -18.50 7.26
N LEU A 230 -10.64 -17.61 7.15
CA LEU A 230 -9.60 -17.42 8.18
C LEU A 230 -10.09 -16.66 9.44
N ILE A 231 -11.35 -16.25 9.47
CA ILE A 231 -11.93 -15.55 10.62
C ILE A 231 -12.66 -16.56 11.52
N GLU A 232 -12.26 -16.62 12.77
CA GLU A 232 -12.98 -17.41 13.79
C GLU A 232 -14.39 -16.87 14.03
N ASP A 233 -15.32 -17.78 14.32
CA ASP A 233 -16.74 -17.43 14.53
C ASP A 233 -16.95 -16.69 15.85
N GLY A 234 -17.39 -15.44 15.78
CA GLY A 234 -17.93 -14.73 16.94
C GLY A 234 -19.37 -15.16 17.26
N ARG A 235 -19.78 -15.06 18.51
CA ARG A 235 -21.13 -15.48 18.99
C ARG A 235 -22.30 -14.79 18.24
N VAL A 236 -22.10 -13.55 17.79
CA VAL A 236 -23.15 -12.79 17.07
C VAL A 236 -23.29 -13.23 15.62
N GLU A 237 -22.18 -13.66 15.02
CA GLU A 237 -22.14 -14.13 13.63
C GLU A 237 -22.86 -15.45 13.44
N SER A 238 -22.69 -16.38 14.37
CA SER A 238 -23.32 -17.70 14.30
C SER A 238 -24.83 -17.61 14.20
N LYS A 239 -25.49 -16.69 14.92
CA LYS A 239 -26.94 -16.49 14.87
C LYS A 239 -27.43 -16.00 13.50
N LYS A 240 -26.68 -15.14 12.82
CA LYS A 240 -27.04 -14.61 11.49
C LYS A 240 -26.74 -15.64 10.39
N ILE A 241 -25.63 -16.35 10.49
CA ILE A 241 -25.24 -17.42 9.55
C ILE A 241 -26.21 -18.59 9.59
N ASN A 242 -26.67 -19.00 10.78
CA ASN A 242 -27.58 -20.11 10.97
C ASN A 242 -28.96 -19.92 10.33
N LYS A 243 -29.31 -18.73 9.88
CA LYS A 243 -30.52 -18.46 9.08
C LYS A 243 -30.43 -19.04 7.66
N PHE A 244 -29.22 -19.28 7.16
CA PHE A 244 -28.97 -19.76 5.81
C PHE A 244 -28.78 -21.27 5.80
N LYS A 245 -29.52 -21.95 4.91
CA LYS A 245 -29.52 -23.42 4.82
C LYS A 245 -28.37 -23.95 3.95
N ASN A 246 -27.90 -23.14 3.03
CA ASN A 246 -26.91 -23.57 2.06
C ASN A 246 -25.59 -22.78 2.26
N GLN A 247 -24.47 -23.46 1.99
CA GLN A 247 -23.16 -22.86 1.98
C GLN A 247 -22.34 -23.34 0.79
N LYS A 248 -21.46 -22.49 0.28
CA LYS A 248 -20.53 -22.82 -0.80
C LYS A 248 -19.20 -22.13 -0.61
N LYS A 249 -18.10 -22.89 -0.74
CA LYS A 249 -16.75 -22.38 -0.59
C LYS A 249 -16.17 -21.90 -1.92
N TYR A 250 -15.49 -20.76 -1.90
CA TYR A 250 -14.79 -20.15 -3.02
C TYR A 250 -13.42 -19.65 -2.55
N GLY A 251 -12.36 -20.47 -2.70
CA GLY A 251 -11.04 -20.15 -2.13
C GLY A 251 -11.14 -19.94 -0.62
N ASP A 252 -10.67 -18.78 -0.15
CA ASP A 252 -10.69 -18.39 1.26
C ASP A 252 -12.03 -17.78 1.71
N TYR A 253 -13.05 -17.82 0.87
CA TYR A 253 -14.37 -17.30 1.19
C TYR A 253 -15.43 -18.37 1.21
N VAL A 254 -16.33 -18.24 2.17
CA VAL A 254 -17.54 -19.06 2.27
C VAL A 254 -18.75 -18.16 2.05
N LEU A 255 -19.61 -18.55 1.14
CA LEU A 255 -20.90 -17.92 0.89
C LEU A 255 -21.99 -18.74 1.56
N PHE A 256 -22.81 -18.09 2.38
CA PHE A 256 -24.02 -18.60 2.98
C PHE A 256 -25.24 -17.97 2.29
N PHE A 257 -26.24 -18.79 1.87
CA PHE A 257 -27.39 -18.32 1.09
C PHE A 257 -28.62 -19.20 1.26
#